data_26ebafaf772ee7cc1413239b74e447f4
#
_entry.id   26ebafaf772ee7cc1413239b74e447f4
#
_cell.length_a   1.000
_cell.length_b   1.000
_cell.length_c   1.000
_cell.angle_alpha   90.00
_cell.angle_beta   90.00
_cell.angle_gamma   90.00
#
_symmetry.space_group_name_H-M   'P 1'
#
loop_
_entity.id
_entity.type
_entity.pdbx_description
1 polymer ?
#
loop_
_entity_poly.entity_id
_entity_poly.type
_entity_poly.pdbx_seq_one_letter_code
_entity_poly.pdbx_strand_id
1 'polypeptide(L)'
;MDLDRLGRPDLAVRFLNAYLEASGDYEAVPLLDFYRAYRAFVRGKVLSFQIDERPEAAAKARDQFALALRYTERRAPPRLLITTGVIGSGKSSVAREVAARLGAIVVRTDALRKRLAGLALGERRQAGFGEGLYSPEMARRTYAEAIVLATKILDAGWPVILDGAFSSAAQRSQAREAAARTGVPFAVLWCDAPDRVLAERLRRRAHDPEEVSDARLDLLPQHRARYEPPDHEAGVIRLDTTTGVDRAAARALGDLG
;
A
#
# COMPACT_ATOMS: atom_id res chain seq x y z
N MET A 1 0.01 -17.83 -0.93
CA MET A 1 0.33 -19.20 -0.48
C MET A 1 1.48 -19.81 -1.29
N ASP A 2 1.38 -20.00 -2.62
CA ASP A 2 2.46 -20.65 -3.38
C ASP A 2 3.77 -19.86 -3.36
N LEU A 3 3.70 -18.54 -3.50
CA LEU A 3 4.88 -17.66 -3.38
C LEU A 3 5.50 -17.72 -1.98
N ASP A 4 4.68 -17.77 -0.92
CA ASP A 4 5.20 -17.93 0.46
C ASP A 4 5.94 -19.26 0.64
N ARG A 5 5.39 -20.35 0.06
CA ARG A 5 6.04 -21.67 0.07
C ARG A 5 7.38 -21.65 -0.65
N LEU A 6 7.50 -20.86 -1.69
CA LEU A 6 8.74 -20.69 -2.45
C LEU A 6 9.73 -19.71 -1.81
N GLY A 7 9.46 -19.23 -0.59
CA GLY A 7 10.32 -18.29 0.11
C GLY A 7 10.26 -16.85 -0.46
N ARG A 8 9.18 -16.52 -1.20
CA ARG A 8 9.00 -15.20 -1.80
C ARG A 8 7.75 -14.47 -1.24
N PRO A 9 7.73 -14.19 0.08
CA PRO A 9 6.62 -13.44 0.69
C PRO A 9 6.51 -12.01 0.13
N ASP A 10 7.61 -11.40 -0.28
CA ASP A 10 7.65 -10.11 -0.95
C ASP A 10 6.80 -10.09 -2.22
N LEU A 11 6.94 -11.12 -3.06
CA LEU A 11 6.13 -11.25 -4.28
C LEU A 11 4.67 -11.59 -3.97
N ALA A 12 4.41 -12.35 -2.90
CA ALA A 12 3.05 -12.64 -2.48
C ALA A 12 2.30 -11.36 -2.09
N VAL A 13 2.95 -10.44 -1.37
CA VAL A 13 2.39 -9.14 -0.99
C VAL A 13 2.22 -8.23 -2.21
N ARG A 14 3.21 -8.18 -3.12
CA ARG A 14 3.08 -7.40 -4.37
C ARG A 14 1.92 -7.87 -5.22
N PHE A 15 1.78 -9.19 -5.41
CA PHE A 15 0.65 -9.78 -6.14
C PHE A 15 -0.69 -9.43 -5.49
N LEU A 16 -0.80 -9.60 -4.16
CA LEU A 16 -2.01 -9.28 -3.42
C LEU A 16 -2.41 -7.81 -3.59
N ASN A 17 -1.46 -6.88 -3.42
CA ASN A 17 -1.73 -5.45 -3.57
C ASN A 17 -2.12 -5.08 -5.01
N ALA A 18 -1.49 -5.69 -6.03
CA ALA A 18 -1.88 -5.50 -7.42
C ALA A 18 -3.30 -6.02 -7.70
N TYR A 19 -3.67 -7.17 -7.15
CA TYR A 19 -5.03 -7.70 -7.25
C TYR A 19 -6.06 -6.76 -6.59
N LEU A 20 -5.80 -6.33 -5.35
CA LEU A 20 -6.70 -5.44 -4.61
C LEU A 20 -6.84 -4.08 -5.29
N GLU A 21 -5.76 -3.54 -5.84
CA GLU A 21 -5.79 -2.29 -6.62
C GLU A 21 -6.64 -2.45 -7.88
N ALA A 22 -6.47 -3.55 -8.62
CA ALA A 22 -7.18 -3.80 -9.86
C ALA A 22 -8.67 -4.12 -9.65
N SER A 23 -8.99 -5.01 -8.71
CA SER A 23 -10.36 -5.47 -8.43
C SER A 23 -11.14 -4.51 -7.54
N GLY A 24 -10.49 -3.85 -6.57
CA GLY A 24 -11.11 -3.10 -5.49
C GLY A 24 -11.72 -3.96 -4.39
N ASP A 25 -11.48 -5.24 -4.42
CA ASP A 25 -12.07 -6.21 -3.50
C ASP A 25 -11.35 -6.20 -2.13
N TYR A 26 -11.33 -5.05 -1.47
CA TYR A 26 -10.79 -4.94 -0.12
C TYR A 26 -11.65 -5.64 0.94
N GLU A 27 -12.92 -5.96 0.62
CA GLU A 27 -13.80 -6.73 1.50
C GLU A 27 -13.33 -8.19 1.66
N ALA A 28 -12.51 -8.72 0.74
CA ALA A 28 -11.91 -10.04 0.86
C ALA A 28 -10.77 -10.10 1.90
N VAL A 29 -10.20 -8.95 2.31
CA VAL A 29 -9.01 -8.92 3.20
C VAL A 29 -9.22 -9.66 4.52
N PRO A 30 -10.36 -9.54 5.24
CA PRO A 30 -10.59 -10.29 6.47
C PRO A 30 -10.57 -11.81 6.31
N LEU A 31 -10.85 -12.31 5.10
CA LEU A 31 -10.93 -13.74 4.79
C LEU A 31 -9.62 -14.33 4.24
N LEU A 32 -8.64 -13.48 3.93
CA LEU A 32 -7.42 -13.91 3.23
C LEU A 32 -6.64 -14.98 4.00
N ASP A 33 -6.40 -14.77 5.29
CA ASP A 33 -5.59 -15.71 6.08
C ASP A 33 -6.34 -17.02 6.30
N PHE A 34 -7.67 -16.98 6.44
CA PHE A 34 -8.49 -18.18 6.48
C PHE A 34 -8.33 -19.02 5.20
N TYR A 35 -8.50 -18.42 4.03
CA TYR A 35 -8.38 -19.16 2.77
C TYR A 35 -6.94 -19.61 2.49
N ARG A 36 -5.94 -18.85 2.90
CA ARG A 36 -4.53 -19.25 2.78
C ARG A 36 -4.23 -20.46 3.66
N ALA A 37 -4.67 -20.43 4.92
CA ALA A 37 -4.54 -21.55 5.85
C ALA A 37 -5.28 -22.79 5.32
N TYR A 38 -6.52 -22.64 4.91
CA TYR A 38 -7.35 -23.70 4.35
C TYR A 38 -6.68 -24.36 3.12
N ARG A 39 -6.22 -23.56 2.16
CA ARG A 39 -5.55 -24.08 0.96
C ARG A 39 -4.24 -24.78 1.26
N ALA A 40 -3.44 -24.28 2.19
CA ALA A 40 -2.21 -24.92 2.62
C ALA A 40 -2.53 -26.27 3.32
N PHE A 41 -3.53 -26.30 4.20
CA PHE A 41 -3.98 -27.52 4.88
C PHE A 41 -4.46 -28.58 3.87
N VAL A 42 -5.33 -28.21 2.93
CA VAL A 42 -5.82 -29.14 1.89
C VAL A 42 -4.65 -29.73 1.09
N ARG A 43 -3.64 -28.93 0.72
CA ARG A 43 -2.45 -29.44 0.03
C ARG A 43 -1.63 -30.39 0.90
N GLY A 44 -1.46 -30.08 2.19
CA GLY A 44 -0.82 -30.99 3.13
C GLY A 44 -1.54 -32.34 3.21
N LYS A 45 -2.87 -32.30 3.32
CA LYS A 45 -3.72 -33.49 3.33
C LYS A 45 -3.57 -34.34 2.05
N VAL A 46 -3.63 -33.70 0.86
CA VAL A 46 -3.45 -34.44 -0.41
C VAL A 46 -2.07 -35.08 -0.51
N LEU A 47 -1.02 -34.40 -0.07
CA LEU A 47 0.33 -34.97 -0.03
C LEU A 47 0.43 -36.12 0.97
N SER A 48 -0.27 -36.07 2.10
CA SER A 48 -0.29 -37.16 3.09
C SER A 48 -0.86 -38.45 2.54
N PHE A 49 -1.78 -38.42 1.60
CA PHE A 49 -2.32 -39.63 0.93
C PHE A 49 -1.34 -40.29 -0.04
N GLN A 50 -0.25 -39.61 -0.37
CA GLN A 50 0.76 -40.13 -1.33
C GLN A 50 2.01 -40.69 -0.63
N ILE A 51 2.05 -40.71 0.72
CA ILE A 51 3.26 -41.05 1.48
C ILE A 51 3.70 -42.50 1.22
N ASP A 52 2.76 -43.44 1.11
CA ASP A 52 3.08 -44.84 0.89
C ASP A 52 3.73 -45.08 -0.47
N GLU A 53 3.33 -44.32 -1.50
CA GLU A 53 3.90 -44.43 -2.85
C GLU A 53 5.13 -43.51 -3.03
N ARG A 54 5.21 -42.42 -2.29
CA ARG A 54 6.23 -41.39 -2.41
C ARG A 54 6.67 -40.90 -1.03
N PRO A 55 7.66 -41.54 -0.40
CA PRO A 55 8.08 -41.16 0.97
C PRO A 55 8.49 -39.69 1.14
N GLU A 56 9.00 -39.04 0.07
CA GLU A 56 9.33 -37.61 0.08
C GLU A 56 8.11 -36.71 0.22
N ALA A 57 6.90 -37.24 -0.01
CA ALA A 57 5.66 -36.49 0.21
C ALA A 57 5.44 -36.13 1.69
N ALA A 58 6.00 -36.93 2.61
CA ALA A 58 5.88 -36.66 4.05
C ALA A 58 6.51 -35.33 4.47
N ALA A 59 7.71 -35.03 3.96
CA ALA A 59 8.34 -33.71 4.22
C ALA A 59 7.54 -32.57 3.63
N LYS A 60 7.10 -32.70 2.38
CA LYS A 60 6.28 -31.68 1.69
C LYS A 60 4.93 -31.46 2.39
N ALA A 61 4.30 -32.52 2.92
CA ALA A 61 3.06 -32.42 3.69
C ALA A 61 3.28 -31.64 4.98
N ARG A 62 4.34 -31.93 5.73
CA ARG A 62 4.72 -31.19 6.94
C ARG A 62 4.93 -29.70 6.66
N ASP A 63 5.63 -29.36 5.57
CA ASP A 63 5.84 -27.96 5.18
C ASP A 63 4.52 -27.23 4.90
N GLN A 64 3.55 -27.91 4.27
CA GLN A 64 2.23 -27.34 4.01
C GLN A 64 1.42 -27.15 5.28
N PHE A 65 1.45 -28.09 6.23
CA PHE A 65 0.79 -27.93 7.52
C PHE A 65 1.45 -26.82 8.37
N ALA A 66 2.78 -26.72 8.37
CA ALA A 66 3.49 -25.64 9.02
C ALA A 66 3.14 -24.27 8.39
N LEU A 67 2.99 -24.23 7.06
CA LEU A 67 2.53 -23.02 6.37
C LEU A 67 1.09 -22.65 6.75
N ALA A 68 0.19 -23.64 6.84
CA ALA A 68 -1.18 -23.43 7.28
C ALA A 68 -1.23 -22.83 8.69
N LEU A 69 -0.45 -23.39 9.62
CA LEU A 69 -0.34 -22.90 11.01
C LEU A 69 0.15 -21.44 11.05
N ARG A 70 1.21 -21.10 10.28
CA ARG A 70 1.71 -19.71 10.21
C ARG A 70 0.66 -18.69 9.77
N TYR A 71 -0.34 -19.09 8.97
CA TYR A 71 -1.43 -18.17 8.59
C TYR A 71 -2.47 -17.96 9.68
N THR A 72 -2.52 -18.83 10.70
CA THR A 72 -3.38 -18.65 11.87
C THR A 72 -2.68 -17.85 12.98
N GLU A 73 -1.36 -17.73 12.92
CA GLU A 73 -0.58 -16.96 13.88
C GLU A 73 -0.61 -15.47 13.48
N ARG A 74 -0.65 -14.59 14.49
CA ARG A 74 -0.61 -13.15 14.25
C ARG A 74 0.73 -12.76 13.64
N ARG A 75 0.66 -12.01 12.56
CA ARG A 75 1.79 -11.32 11.92
C ARG A 75 2.26 -10.14 12.77
N ALA A 76 3.14 -9.31 12.19
CA ALA A 76 3.48 -8.02 12.78
C ALA A 76 2.21 -7.27 13.21
N PRO A 77 2.23 -6.56 14.36
CA PRO A 77 1.06 -5.84 14.84
C PRO A 77 0.57 -4.87 13.77
N PRO A 78 -0.77 -4.73 13.61
CA PRO A 78 -1.33 -3.79 12.64
C PRO A 78 -0.85 -2.37 12.96
N ARG A 79 -0.61 -1.60 11.92
CA ARG A 79 -0.23 -0.17 12.00
C ARG A 79 -0.77 0.58 10.79
N LEU A 80 -1.04 1.85 10.96
CA LEU A 80 -1.43 2.72 9.86
C LEU A 80 -0.26 3.61 9.45
N LEU A 81 0.12 3.50 8.18
CA LEU A 81 1.08 4.40 7.55
C LEU A 81 0.37 5.23 6.49
N ILE A 82 0.77 6.47 6.34
CA ILE A 82 0.38 7.29 5.19
C ILE A 82 1.61 7.78 4.46
N THR A 83 1.55 7.96 3.15
CA THR A 83 2.57 8.71 2.41
C THR A 83 2.20 10.17 2.34
N THR A 84 3.18 11.07 2.29
CA THR A 84 2.98 12.48 1.96
C THR A 84 4.13 13.01 1.09
N GLY A 85 3.89 14.09 0.40
CA GLY A 85 4.87 14.74 -0.48
C GLY A 85 4.24 15.22 -1.79
N VAL A 86 4.92 16.09 -2.49
CA VAL A 86 4.47 16.65 -3.77
C VAL A 86 4.45 15.59 -4.89
N ILE A 87 3.81 15.89 -6.02
CA ILE A 87 3.80 15.00 -7.19
C ILE A 87 5.23 14.69 -7.64
N GLY A 88 5.48 13.47 -8.10
CA GLY A 88 6.82 13.03 -8.52
C GLY A 88 7.78 12.67 -7.38
N SER A 89 7.44 12.85 -6.10
CA SER A 89 8.33 12.59 -4.96
C SER A 89 8.59 11.09 -4.67
N GLY A 90 7.97 10.16 -5.38
CA GLY A 90 8.25 8.72 -5.23
C GLY A 90 7.40 7.99 -4.20
N LYS A 91 6.34 8.60 -3.68
CA LYS A 91 5.41 8.04 -2.68
C LYS A 91 4.98 6.61 -2.97
N SER A 92 4.40 6.38 -4.14
CA SER A 92 3.85 5.06 -4.49
C SER A 92 4.94 3.99 -4.65
N SER A 93 6.14 4.36 -5.08
CA SER A 93 7.27 3.43 -5.14
C SER A 93 7.73 3.03 -3.74
N VAL A 94 7.86 4.01 -2.83
CA VAL A 94 8.20 3.77 -1.42
C VAL A 94 7.11 2.96 -0.74
N ALA A 95 5.82 3.32 -0.93
CA ALA A 95 4.70 2.59 -0.35
C ALA A 95 4.71 1.10 -0.74
N ARG A 96 4.90 0.78 -2.03
CA ARG A 96 4.96 -0.60 -2.52
C ARG A 96 6.14 -1.37 -1.93
N GLU A 97 7.32 -0.72 -1.82
CA GLU A 97 8.51 -1.38 -1.29
C GLU A 97 8.41 -1.61 0.22
N VAL A 98 7.94 -0.62 0.98
CA VAL A 98 7.66 -0.77 2.41
C VAL A 98 6.60 -1.85 2.63
N ALA A 99 5.53 -1.85 1.84
CA ALA A 99 4.48 -2.87 1.93
C ALA A 99 5.00 -4.28 1.69
N ALA A 100 5.85 -4.48 0.67
CA ALA A 100 6.43 -5.78 0.35
C ALA A 100 7.26 -6.36 1.50
N ARG A 101 7.99 -5.51 2.23
CA ARG A 101 8.83 -5.90 3.37
C ARG A 101 8.05 -6.03 4.67
N LEU A 102 7.05 -5.17 4.89
CA LEU A 102 6.21 -5.17 6.09
C LEU A 102 5.06 -6.18 6.04
N GLY A 103 4.69 -6.65 4.85
CA GLY A 103 3.49 -7.45 4.65
C GLY A 103 2.20 -6.61 4.68
N ALA A 104 2.26 -5.34 4.31
CA ALA A 104 1.14 -4.41 4.42
C ALA A 104 0.23 -4.40 3.18
N ILE A 105 -1.03 -4.06 3.41
CA ILE A 105 -1.99 -3.74 2.33
C ILE A 105 -1.84 -2.26 1.95
N VAL A 106 -1.79 -1.98 0.66
CA VAL A 106 -1.72 -0.61 0.13
C VAL A 106 -3.08 -0.20 -0.40
N VAL A 107 -3.58 0.94 0.06
CA VAL A 107 -4.78 1.59 -0.51
C VAL A 107 -4.32 2.87 -1.22
N ARG A 108 -4.36 2.84 -2.57
CA ARG A 108 -3.96 4.01 -3.38
C ARG A 108 -5.13 4.96 -3.59
N THR A 109 -4.95 6.20 -3.15
CA THR A 109 -6.00 7.24 -3.28
C THR A 109 -6.33 7.55 -4.73
N ASP A 110 -5.37 7.48 -5.66
CA ASP A 110 -5.63 7.72 -7.08
C ASP A 110 -6.49 6.61 -7.72
N ALA A 111 -6.21 5.35 -7.39
CA ALA A 111 -7.03 4.21 -7.84
C ALA A 111 -8.44 4.28 -7.23
N LEU A 112 -8.53 4.58 -5.94
CA LEU A 112 -9.82 4.72 -5.25
C LEU A 112 -10.66 5.87 -5.83
N ARG A 113 -10.03 7.01 -6.13
CA ARG A 113 -10.68 8.18 -6.74
C ARG A 113 -11.30 7.82 -8.10
N LYS A 114 -10.55 7.12 -8.96
CA LYS A 114 -11.05 6.67 -10.26
C LYS A 114 -12.24 5.73 -10.10
N ARG A 115 -12.15 4.80 -9.17
CA ARG A 115 -13.26 3.88 -8.87
C ARG A 115 -14.51 4.61 -8.37
N LEU A 116 -14.37 5.56 -7.45
CA LEU A 116 -15.48 6.38 -6.95
C LEU A 116 -16.13 7.24 -8.04
N ALA A 117 -15.38 7.55 -9.10
CA ALA A 117 -15.86 8.25 -10.29
C ALA A 117 -16.40 7.31 -11.39
N GLY A 118 -16.39 5.98 -11.18
CA GLY A 118 -16.81 5.01 -12.19
C GLY A 118 -15.87 4.86 -13.39
N LEU A 119 -14.57 5.20 -13.21
CA LEU A 119 -13.56 5.18 -14.26
C LEU A 119 -12.68 3.92 -14.16
N ALA A 120 -12.20 3.43 -15.31
CA ALA A 120 -11.17 2.42 -15.34
C ALA A 120 -9.82 2.97 -14.82
N LEU A 121 -8.98 2.12 -14.18
CA LEU A 121 -7.71 2.56 -13.61
C LEU A 121 -6.76 3.19 -14.65
N GLY A 122 -6.73 2.65 -15.86
CA GLY A 122 -5.92 3.15 -16.98
C GLY A 122 -6.51 4.38 -17.69
N GLU A 123 -7.76 4.75 -17.39
CA GLU A 123 -8.40 5.90 -18.02
C GLU A 123 -7.78 7.20 -17.50
N ARG A 124 -7.19 7.98 -18.41
CA ARG A 124 -6.62 9.30 -18.10
C ARG A 124 -7.64 10.38 -18.41
N ARG A 125 -7.96 11.22 -17.42
CA ARG A 125 -8.74 12.43 -17.63
C ARG A 125 -7.89 13.66 -17.40
N GLN A 126 -7.74 14.45 -18.44
CA GLN A 126 -7.11 15.76 -18.35
C GLN A 126 -8.09 16.73 -17.69
N ALA A 127 -8.09 16.76 -16.35
CA ALA A 127 -8.79 17.81 -15.59
C ALA A 127 -7.80 18.89 -15.18
N GLY A 128 -8.28 20.13 -15.06
CA GLY A 128 -7.54 21.22 -14.44
C GLY A 128 -7.26 20.93 -12.96
N PHE A 129 -6.32 21.67 -12.38
CA PHE A 129 -5.99 21.54 -10.96
C PHE A 129 -7.20 21.92 -10.09
N GLY A 130 -7.66 20.97 -9.26
CA GLY A 130 -8.84 21.20 -8.40
C GLY A 130 -10.18 21.11 -9.09
N GLU A 131 -10.24 20.59 -10.34
CA GLU A 131 -11.46 20.41 -11.10
C GLU A 131 -11.81 18.95 -11.31
N GLY A 132 -13.08 18.65 -11.57
CA GLY A 132 -13.57 17.33 -11.91
C GLY A 132 -13.14 16.25 -10.91
N LEU A 133 -12.32 15.31 -11.37
CA LEU A 133 -11.77 14.22 -10.56
C LEU A 133 -10.91 14.69 -9.38
N TYR A 134 -10.34 15.90 -9.47
CA TYR A 134 -9.48 16.50 -8.43
C TYR A 134 -10.15 17.65 -7.68
N SER A 135 -11.48 17.77 -7.78
CA SER A 135 -12.25 18.76 -7.00
C SER A 135 -12.09 18.56 -5.49
N PRO A 136 -12.23 19.60 -4.67
CA PRO A 136 -12.18 19.49 -3.21
C PRO A 136 -13.20 18.48 -2.65
N GLU A 137 -14.37 18.37 -3.26
CA GLU A 137 -15.42 17.43 -2.86
C GLU A 137 -14.97 15.97 -3.13
N MET A 138 -14.50 15.68 -4.35
CA MET A 138 -13.98 14.34 -4.69
C MET A 138 -12.77 13.98 -3.82
N ALA A 139 -11.90 14.95 -3.53
CA ALA A 139 -10.77 14.74 -2.61
C ALA A 139 -11.27 14.33 -1.22
N ARG A 140 -12.19 15.09 -0.61
CA ARG A 140 -12.76 14.74 0.70
C ARG A 140 -13.38 13.34 0.69
N ARG A 141 -14.18 13.00 -0.33
CA ARG A 141 -14.79 11.69 -0.48
C ARG A 141 -13.75 10.57 -0.59
N THR A 142 -12.70 10.80 -1.38
CA THR A 142 -11.62 9.82 -1.58
C THR A 142 -10.87 9.54 -0.28
N TYR A 143 -10.46 10.57 0.46
CA TYR A 143 -9.73 10.39 1.72
C TYR A 143 -10.60 9.79 2.82
N ALA A 144 -11.88 10.15 2.89
CA ALA A 144 -12.83 9.54 3.83
C ALA A 144 -12.98 8.03 3.55
N GLU A 145 -13.18 7.65 2.30
CA GLU A 145 -13.30 6.25 1.90
C GLU A 145 -11.98 5.48 2.14
N ALA A 146 -10.83 6.08 1.85
CA ALA A 146 -9.53 5.48 2.14
C ALA A 146 -9.36 5.16 3.63
N ILE A 147 -9.82 6.05 4.51
CA ILE A 147 -9.81 5.85 5.97
C ILE A 147 -10.76 4.72 6.38
N VAL A 148 -11.96 4.66 5.81
CA VAL A 148 -12.91 3.56 6.06
C VAL A 148 -12.31 2.21 5.68
N LEU A 149 -11.72 2.10 4.50
CA LEU A 149 -11.03 0.88 4.07
C LEU A 149 -9.85 0.54 4.98
N ALA A 150 -9.03 1.54 5.35
CA ALA A 150 -7.92 1.32 6.28
C ALA A 150 -8.40 0.75 7.60
N THR A 151 -9.48 1.27 8.19
CA THR A 151 -10.04 0.79 9.45
C THR A 151 -10.45 -0.69 9.33
N LYS A 152 -11.19 -1.07 8.28
CA LYS A 152 -11.58 -2.47 8.04
C LYS A 152 -10.37 -3.41 7.91
N ILE A 153 -9.32 -2.98 7.22
CA ILE A 153 -8.10 -3.76 7.02
C ILE A 153 -7.32 -3.90 8.34
N LEU A 154 -7.25 -2.82 9.14
CA LEU A 154 -6.63 -2.84 10.48
C LEU A 154 -7.39 -3.76 11.44
N ASP A 155 -8.73 -3.72 11.44
CA ASP A 155 -9.58 -4.61 12.24
C ASP A 155 -9.39 -6.09 11.88
N ALA A 156 -9.06 -6.36 10.59
CA ALA A 156 -8.67 -7.68 10.12
C ALA A 156 -7.22 -8.08 10.52
N GLY A 157 -6.49 -7.21 11.23
CA GLY A 157 -5.15 -7.50 11.74
C GLY A 157 -4.01 -7.24 10.76
N TRP A 158 -4.26 -6.53 9.64
CA TRP A 158 -3.24 -6.23 8.63
C TRP A 158 -2.67 -4.83 8.80
N PRO A 159 -1.34 -4.63 8.63
CA PRO A 159 -0.78 -3.29 8.46
C PRO A 159 -1.30 -2.65 7.17
N VAL A 160 -1.52 -1.33 7.19
CA VAL A 160 -2.05 -0.57 6.06
C VAL A 160 -1.15 0.60 5.71
N ILE A 161 -0.99 0.84 4.42
CA ILE A 161 -0.37 2.06 3.88
C ILE A 161 -1.40 2.78 3.00
N LEU A 162 -1.81 3.97 3.40
CA LEU A 162 -2.57 4.86 2.52
C LEU A 162 -1.61 5.63 1.62
N ASP A 163 -1.55 5.25 0.34
CA ASP A 163 -0.71 5.91 -0.65
C ASP A 163 -1.46 7.08 -1.28
N GLY A 164 -1.09 8.27 -0.88
CA GLY A 164 -1.68 9.51 -1.34
C GLY A 164 -0.80 10.73 -1.07
N ALA A 165 -1.24 11.90 -1.52
CA ALA A 165 -0.49 13.12 -1.29
C ALA A 165 -0.54 13.59 0.17
N PHE A 166 -1.69 13.39 0.85
CA PHE A 166 -1.94 13.88 2.22
C PHE A 166 -1.34 15.27 2.42
N SER A 167 -1.65 16.17 1.49
CA SER A 167 -0.96 17.45 1.29
C SER A 167 -1.25 18.49 2.37
N SER A 168 -2.32 18.33 3.13
CA SER A 168 -2.66 19.26 4.23
C SER A 168 -2.53 18.60 5.61
N ALA A 169 -2.24 19.38 6.63
CA ALA A 169 -2.22 18.95 8.02
C ALA A 169 -3.56 18.34 8.45
N ALA A 170 -4.67 18.90 7.98
CA ALA A 170 -6.00 18.38 8.26
C ALA A 170 -6.22 16.95 7.75
N GLN A 171 -5.76 16.62 6.53
CA GLN A 171 -5.85 15.26 6.00
C GLN A 171 -5.01 14.27 6.83
N ARG A 172 -3.81 14.67 7.24
CA ARG A 172 -2.92 13.83 8.06
C ARG A 172 -3.48 13.64 9.47
N SER A 173 -4.11 14.68 10.06
CA SER A 173 -4.80 14.58 11.35
C SER A 173 -5.94 13.57 11.30
N GLN A 174 -6.78 13.60 10.26
CA GLN A 174 -7.87 12.63 10.10
C GLN A 174 -7.37 11.18 10.05
N ALA A 175 -6.27 10.92 9.36
CA ALA A 175 -5.66 9.59 9.33
C ALA A 175 -5.09 9.19 10.71
N ARG A 176 -4.44 10.13 11.41
CA ARG A 176 -3.92 9.93 12.77
C ARG A 176 -5.04 9.61 13.76
N GLU A 177 -6.16 10.33 13.68
CA GLU A 177 -7.34 10.10 14.52
C GLU A 177 -7.95 8.72 14.27
N ALA A 178 -7.95 8.27 13.00
CA ALA A 178 -8.41 6.92 12.66
C ALA A 178 -7.52 5.84 13.29
N ALA A 179 -6.20 6.00 13.22
CA ALA A 179 -5.26 5.10 13.90
C ALA A 179 -5.46 5.09 15.42
N ALA A 180 -5.67 6.26 16.02
CA ALA A 180 -5.93 6.37 17.45
C ALA A 180 -7.23 5.65 17.87
N ARG A 181 -8.30 5.76 17.07
CA ARG A 181 -9.55 5.05 17.31
C ARG A 181 -9.42 3.54 17.23
N THR A 182 -8.55 3.03 16.36
CA THR A 182 -8.28 1.59 16.24
C THR A 182 -7.18 1.10 17.20
N GLY A 183 -6.56 2.02 17.95
CA GLY A 183 -5.51 1.68 18.93
C GLY A 183 -4.20 1.20 18.30
N VAL A 184 -3.92 1.57 17.03
CA VAL A 184 -2.72 1.13 16.33
C VAL A 184 -1.68 2.24 16.20
N PRO A 185 -0.37 1.90 16.11
CA PRO A 185 0.67 2.86 15.79
C PRO A 185 0.43 3.56 14.45
N PHE A 186 0.80 4.86 14.39
CA PHE A 186 0.69 5.70 13.19
C PHE A 186 2.02 6.34 12.82
N ALA A 187 2.34 6.36 11.53
CA ALA A 187 3.46 7.14 11.02
C ALA A 187 3.19 7.74 9.63
N VAL A 188 3.90 8.83 9.36
CA VAL A 188 3.84 9.56 8.09
C VAL A 188 5.16 9.35 7.34
N LEU A 189 5.11 8.73 6.17
CA LEU A 189 6.24 8.57 5.26
C LEU A 189 6.32 9.81 4.36
N TRP A 190 7.13 10.79 4.75
CA TRP A 190 7.32 12.00 3.99
C TRP A 190 8.38 11.81 2.90
N CYS A 191 7.92 11.57 1.68
CA CYS A 191 8.77 11.43 0.50
C CYS A 191 9.16 12.80 -0.04
N ASP A 192 10.45 13.08 -0.05
CA ASP A 192 11.02 14.35 -0.48
C ASP A 192 12.08 14.15 -1.57
N ALA A 193 12.17 15.10 -2.50
CA ALA A 193 13.20 15.18 -3.52
C ALA A 193 13.32 16.60 -4.07
N PRO A 194 14.50 17.03 -4.58
CA PRO A 194 14.67 18.32 -5.24
C PRO A 194 13.81 18.48 -6.49
N ASP A 195 13.38 19.70 -6.80
CA ASP A 195 12.46 19.99 -7.93
C ASP A 195 12.97 19.48 -9.27
N ARG A 196 14.27 19.52 -9.52
CA ARG A 196 14.88 18.94 -10.73
C ARG A 196 14.58 17.46 -10.90
N VAL A 197 14.60 16.69 -9.80
CA VAL A 197 14.33 15.25 -9.79
C VAL A 197 12.82 14.99 -9.96
N LEU A 198 11.98 15.81 -9.31
CA LEU A 198 10.52 15.74 -9.49
C LEU A 198 10.14 15.95 -10.96
N ALA A 199 10.67 17.01 -11.59
CA ALA A 199 10.42 17.34 -12.99
C ALA A 199 10.87 16.22 -13.95
N GLU A 200 12.05 15.65 -13.72
CA GLU A 200 12.57 14.53 -14.52
C GLU A 200 11.65 13.29 -14.42
N ARG A 201 11.25 12.93 -13.20
CA ARG A 201 10.34 11.80 -12.96
C ARG A 201 8.97 12.00 -13.59
N LEU A 202 8.42 13.22 -13.53
CA LEU A 202 7.14 13.54 -14.14
C LEU A 202 7.20 13.47 -15.67
N ARG A 203 8.29 13.97 -16.30
CA ARG A 203 8.50 13.82 -17.75
C ARG A 203 8.54 12.35 -18.17
N ARG A 204 9.29 11.51 -17.43
CA ARG A 204 9.39 10.07 -17.73
C ARG A 204 8.02 9.38 -17.61
N ARG A 205 7.24 9.70 -16.58
CA ARG A 205 5.90 9.13 -16.36
C ARG A 205 4.87 9.52 -17.41
N ALA A 206 5.02 10.68 -18.04
CA ALA A 206 4.10 11.12 -19.10
C ALA A 206 4.03 10.11 -20.27
N HIS A 207 5.06 9.28 -20.44
CA HIS A 207 5.16 8.27 -21.49
C HIS A 207 4.84 6.84 -20.99
N ASP A 208 4.47 6.65 -19.71
CA ASP A 208 4.16 5.35 -19.14
C ASP A 208 2.65 5.07 -19.26
N PRO A 209 2.22 4.09 -20.08
CA PRO A 209 0.80 3.77 -20.26
C PRO A 209 0.17 3.09 -19.03
N GLU A 210 0.97 2.49 -18.14
CA GLU A 210 0.49 1.78 -16.95
C GLU A 210 0.36 2.69 -15.71
N GLU A 211 0.75 3.97 -15.82
CA GLU A 211 0.68 4.90 -14.69
C GLU A 211 -0.78 5.30 -14.39
N VAL A 212 -1.22 4.98 -13.19
CA VAL A 212 -2.58 5.25 -12.69
C VAL A 212 -2.77 6.73 -12.33
N SER A 213 -1.71 7.42 -11.93
CA SER A 213 -1.77 8.82 -11.52
C SER A 213 -1.77 9.76 -12.73
N ASP A 214 -2.68 10.74 -12.72
CA ASP A 214 -2.76 11.79 -13.74
C ASP A 214 -1.77 12.95 -13.48
N ALA A 215 -0.76 12.75 -12.63
CA ALA A 215 0.23 13.76 -12.26
C ALA A 215 1.07 14.21 -13.46
N ARG A 216 1.03 15.51 -13.78
CA ARG A 216 1.76 16.13 -14.88
C ARG A 216 2.70 17.21 -14.38
N LEU A 217 3.74 17.52 -15.19
CA LEU A 217 4.76 18.51 -14.85
C LEU A 217 4.18 19.91 -14.67
N ASP A 218 3.20 20.30 -15.49
CA ASP A 218 2.53 21.61 -15.43
C ASP A 218 1.77 21.87 -14.12
N LEU A 219 1.42 20.80 -13.39
CA LEU A 219 0.75 20.88 -12.10
C LEU A 219 1.72 21.00 -10.90
N LEU A 220 3.02 20.82 -11.10
CA LEU A 220 4.00 20.83 -10.01
C LEU A 220 4.02 22.13 -9.21
N PRO A 221 4.00 23.34 -9.83
CA PRO A 221 3.99 24.60 -9.09
C PRO A 221 2.74 24.75 -8.18
N GLN A 222 1.56 24.36 -8.69
CA GLN A 222 0.30 24.44 -7.94
C GLN A 222 0.26 23.45 -6.77
N HIS A 223 0.77 22.21 -6.98
CA HIS A 223 0.93 21.23 -5.91
C HIS A 223 1.89 21.73 -4.84
N ARG A 224 3.02 22.33 -5.24
CA ARG A 224 4.00 22.88 -4.31
C ARG A 224 3.40 24.03 -3.47
N ALA A 225 2.67 24.94 -4.09
CA ALA A 225 2.06 26.08 -3.42
C ALA A 225 0.99 25.70 -2.38
N ARG A 226 0.34 24.55 -2.56
CA ARG A 226 -0.71 24.05 -1.64
C ARG A 226 -0.24 22.96 -0.69
N TYR A 227 1.01 22.53 -0.82
CA TYR A 227 1.56 21.49 0.05
C TYR A 227 2.00 22.08 1.38
N GLU A 228 1.47 21.55 2.47
CA GLU A 228 1.83 21.87 3.84
C GLU A 228 2.81 20.83 4.36
N PRO A 229 4.13 21.13 4.43
CA PRO A 229 5.12 20.17 4.92
C PRO A 229 4.84 19.75 6.37
N PRO A 230 5.04 18.48 6.75
CA PRO A 230 4.78 18.00 8.10
C PRO A 230 5.97 18.18 9.04
N ASP A 231 6.73 19.27 8.93
CA ASP A 231 8.02 19.50 9.61
C ASP A 231 7.95 19.39 11.13
N HIS A 232 6.78 19.68 11.73
CA HIS A 232 6.61 19.70 13.19
C HIS A 232 5.61 18.65 13.69
N GLU A 233 5.18 17.72 12.84
CA GLU A 233 4.22 16.68 13.23
C GLU A 233 4.93 15.48 13.85
N ALA A 234 4.35 14.89 14.90
CA ALA A 234 4.86 13.67 15.51
C ALA A 234 4.73 12.46 14.56
N GLY A 235 5.67 11.52 14.65
CA GLY A 235 5.64 10.27 13.87
C GLY A 235 5.92 10.47 12.37
N VAL A 236 6.59 11.55 12.00
CA VAL A 236 7.02 11.80 10.61
C VAL A 236 8.40 11.22 10.37
N ILE A 237 8.51 10.41 9.33
CA ILE A 237 9.75 9.84 8.82
C ILE A 237 10.05 10.51 7.48
N ARG A 238 11.02 11.42 7.46
CA ARG A 238 11.45 12.08 6.21
C ARG A 238 12.36 11.17 5.41
N LEU A 239 12.00 10.93 4.16
CA LEU A 239 12.65 10.01 3.23
C LEU A 239 13.18 10.76 2.00
N ASP A 240 14.49 10.85 1.88
CA ASP A 240 15.14 11.29 0.65
C ASP A 240 15.02 10.19 -0.41
N THR A 241 14.14 10.41 -1.38
CA THR A 241 13.87 9.44 -2.43
C THR A 241 14.88 9.49 -3.59
N THR A 242 15.87 10.39 -3.55
CA THR A 242 16.97 10.43 -4.52
C THR A 242 17.97 9.30 -4.31
N THR A 243 18.05 8.78 -3.10
CA THR A 243 18.95 7.68 -2.71
C THR A 243 18.53 6.30 -3.23
N GLY A 244 17.37 6.22 -3.89
CA GLY A 244 16.77 4.98 -4.36
C GLY A 244 15.67 4.45 -3.45
N VAL A 245 14.72 3.73 -4.05
CA VAL A 245 13.51 3.24 -3.36
C VAL A 245 13.86 2.26 -2.23
N ASP A 246 14.84 1.37 -2.46
CA ASP A 246 15.27 0.38 -1.47
C ASP A 246 15.84 1.01 -0.19
N ARG A 247 16.67 2.05 -0.35
CA ARG A 247 17.24 2.77 0.80
C ARG A 247 16.17 3.56 1.55
N ALA A 248 15.28 4.23 0.83
CA ALA A 248 14.17 4.96 1.44
C ALA A 248 13.26 4.00 2.23
N ALA A 249 12.94 2.84 1.67
CA ALA A 249 12.14 1.84 2.37
C ALA A 249 12.86 1.22 3.58
N ALA A 250 14.16 0.93 3.47
CA ALA A 250 14.96 0.44 4.59
C ALA A 250 15.01 1.46 5.74
N ARG A 251 15.18 2.75 5.42
CA ARG A 251 15.11 3.84 6.39
C ARG A 251 13.75 3.90 7.08
N ALA A 252 12.66 3.86 6.29
CA ALA A 252 11.31 3.88 6.83
C ALA A 252 11.08 2.74 7.83
N LEU A 253 11.49 1.52 7.49
CA LEU A 253 11.33 0.35 8.35
C LEU A 253 12.21 0.42 9.62
N GLY A 254 13.42 0.94 9.51
CA GLY A 254 14.31 1.14 10.68
C GLY A 254 13.73 2.14 11.70
N ASP A 255 13.09 3.19 11.24
CA ASP A 255 12.47 4.22 12.08
C ASP A 255 11.07 3.81 12.61
N LEU A 256 10.46 2.74 12.08
CA LEU A 256 9.19 2.19 12.56
C LEU A 256 9.34 1.22 13.75
N GLY A 257 10.53 0.79 14.08
CA GLY A 257 10.83 -0.13 15.18
C GLY A 257 10.54 -1.58 14.83
#